data_89df8fa315a097c3930f17d50d9d545e
#
_entry.id   89df8fa315a097c3930f17d50d9d545e
#
_cell.length_a   1.000
_cell.length_b   1.000
_cell.length_c   1.000
_cell.angle_alpha   90.00
_cell.angle_beta   90.00
_cell.angle_gamma   90.00
#
_symmetry.space_group_name_H-M   'P 1'
#
loop_
_entity.id
_entity.type
_entity.pdbx_description
1 polymer ?
#
loop_
_entity_poly.entity_id
_entity_poly.type
_entity_poly.pdbx_seq_one_letter_code
_entity_poly.pdbx_strand_id
1 'polypeptide(L)'
;PTGVGKTELVKVLSQELFDNVEPLIRLDMSEFMEKHSVSRIIGSPPGYVGYEEGGQLTEQVRRRPYSIVLLDEIEKAHPDVLNILLQILDEGKITDAQGRVVSFENTIIVMTSNAGSQIREGSLGFTKSGVQMAREKAEKALADFLRPEFLARVDEVIVFRPLSQEDFQGIARLMIEELKPALLENGIRFDCQPEALEQIAKAAFGHTRG
;
A
#
# COMPACT_ATOMS: atom_id res chain seq x y z
N PRO A 1 5.66 -6.09 -8.71
CA PRO A 1 7.08 -5.90 -8.37
C PRO A 1 7.23 -5.09 -7.09
N THR A 2 8.34 -5.28 -6.35
CA THR A 2 8.67 -4.52 -5.14
C THR A 2 9.32 -3.20 -5.56
N GLY A 3 9.12 -2.11 -4.80
CA GLY A 3 9.81 -0.83 -5.02
C GLY A 3 9.37 -0.02 -6.25
N VAL A 4 8.22 -0.31 -6.82
CA VAL A 4 7.68 0.38 -8.01
C VAL A 4 6.75 1.56 -7.66
N GLY A 5 6.76 2.02 -6.40
CA GLY A 5 6.00 3.21 -5.97
C GLY A 5 4.55 2.94 -5.54
N LYS A 6 4.15 1.70 -5.24
CA LYS A 6 2.77 1.39 -4.81
C LYS A 6 2.34 2.21 -3.58
N THR A 7 3.15 2.18 -2.53
CA THR A 7 2.88 2.93 -1.30
C THR A 7 2.96 4.44 -1.51
N GLU A 8 3.88 4.90 -2.38
CA GLU A 8 4.03 6.32 -2.70
C GLU A 8 2.81 6.87 -3.46
N LEU A 9 2.26 6.10 -4.40
CA LEU A 9 1.02 6.47 -5.07
C LEU A 9 -0.11 6.74 -4.06
N VAL A 10 -0.24 5.89 -3.02
CA VAL A 10 -1.30 6.04 -2.01
C VAL A 10 -1.08 7.28 -1.15
N LYS A 11 0.17 7.63 -0.83
CA LYS A 11 0.48 8.87 -0.11
C LYS A 11 0.11 10.10 -0.93
N VAL A 12 0.50 10.13 -2.21
CA VAL A 12 0.15 11.24 -3.11
C VAL A 12 -1.37 11.34 -3.29
N LEU A 13 -2.06 10.21 -3.50
CA LEU A 13 -3.51 10.17 -3.58
C LEU A 13 -4.18 10.73 -2.31
N SER A 14 -3.63 10.39 -1.14
CA SER A 14 -4.12 10.90 0.14
C SER A 14 -3.99 12.42 0.24
N GLN A 15 -2.86 12.98 -0.20
CA GLN A 15 -2.62 14.42 -0.20
C GLN A 15 -3.54 15.17 -1.18
N GLU A 16 -3.81 14.58 -2.35
CA GLU A 16 -4.66 15.19 -3.37
C GLU A 16 -6.15 15.16 -3.03
N LEU A 17 -6.62 14.09 -2.35
CA LEU A 17 -8.04 13.93 -2.02
C LEU A 17 -8.45 14.67 -0.75
N PHE A 18 -7.54 14.86 0.19
CA PHE A 18 -7.84 15.39 1.51
C PHE A 18 -6.86 16.54 1.84
N ASP A 19 -7.26 17.76 1.60
CA ASP A 19 -6.45 18.96 1.86
C ASP A 19 -5.78 18.95 3.27
N ASN A 20 -4.47 18.77 3.32
CA ASN A 20 -3.56 19.07 4.45
C ASN A 20 -3.78 18.38 5.81
N VAL A 21 -4.63 17.39 5.94
CA VAL A 21 -4.69 16.55 7.15
C VAL A 21 -4.15 15.18 6.78
N GLU A 22 -3.26 14.59 7.58
CA GLU A 22 -2.75 13.24 7.32
C GLU A 22 -3.89 12.19 7.42
N PRO A 23 -4.62 11.92 6.31
CA PRO A 23 -5.78 11.02 6.34
C PRO A 23 -5.36 9.58 6.07
N LEU A 24 -4.05 9.31 5.99
CA LEU A 24 -3.51 7.99 5.70
C LEU A 24 -3.34 7.19 6.98
N ILE A 25 -4.13 6.13 7.09
CA ILE A 25 -3.97 5.07 8.10
C ILE A 25 -3.22 3.93 7.43
N ARG A 26 -1.99 3.67 7.86
CA ARG A 26 -1.15 2.60 7.28
C ARG A 26 -0.97 1.46 8.25
N LEU A 27 -1.23 0.24 7.78
CA LEU A 27 -0.95 -1.02 8.48
C LEU A 27 -0.11 -1.91 7.58
N ASP A 28 1.05 -2.35 8.05
CA ASP A 28 1.88 -3.34 7.40
C ASP A 28 1.44 -4.74 7.82
N MET A 29 0.93 -5.53 6.89
CA MET A 29 0.39 -6.86 7.17
C MET A 29 1.46 -7.87 7.59
N SER A 30 2.73 -7.57 7.39
CA SER A 30 3.83 -8.38 7.94
C SER A 30 3.85 -8.40 9.47
N GLU A 31 3.27 -7.39 10.12
CA GLU A 31 3.09 -7.35 11.57
C GLU A 31 1.85 -8.12 12.06
N PHE A 32 1.00 -8.60 11.15
CA PHE A 32 -0.29 -9.24 11.43
C PHE A 32 -0.34 -10.68 10.90
N MET A 33 0.79 -11.38 10.95
CA MET A 33 0.94 -12.75 10.47
C MET A 33 0.41 -13.80 11.43
N GLU A 34 0.19 -13.45 12.69
CA GLU A 34 -0.18 -14.39 13.74
C GLU A 34 -1.66 -14.26 14.13
N LYS A 35 -2.24 -15.36 14.65
CA LYS A 35 -3.67 -15.43 15.00
C LYS A 35 -4.10 -14.34 16.00
N HIS A 36 -3.27 -14.01 16.98
CA HIS A 36 -3.58 -12.98 17.97
C HIS A 36 -3.53 -11.54 17.39
N SER A 37 -3.09 -11.38 16.15
CA SER A 37 -3.06 -10.06 15.48
C SER A 37 -4.45 -9.47 15.26
N VAL A 38 -5.51 -10.26 15.30
CA VAL A 38 -6.90 -9.78 15.25
C VAL A 38 -7.16 -8.79 16.40
N SER A 39 -6.72 -9.10 17.62
CA SER A 39 -6.90 -8.21 18.77
C SER A 39 -6.14 -6.87 18.62
N ARG A 40 -5.06 -6.85 17.85
CA ARG A 40 -4.38 -5.59 17.51
C ARG A 40 -5.18 -4.73 16.54
N ILE A 41 -6.01 -5.33 15.69
CA ILE A 41 -6.83 -4.61 14.69
C ILE A 41 -8.09 -4.03 15.32
N ILE A 42 -8.85 -4.86 16.07
CA ILE A 42 -10.16 -4.51 16.63
C ILE A 42 -10.14 -4.25 18.13
N GLY A 43 -9.02 -4.45 18.80
CA GLY A 43 -8.86 -4.34 20.26
C GLY A 43 -8.88 -5.69 20.98
N SER A 44 -8.45 -5.67 22.25
CA SER A 44 -8.48 -6.83 23.13
C SER A 44 -9.82 -6.89 23.89
N PRO A 45 -10.35 -8.10 24.17
CA PRO A 45 -11.53 -8.26 25.02
C PRO A 45 -11.31 -7.75 26.45
N PRO A 46 -12.38 -7.44 27.19
CA PRO A 46 -12.29 -7.03 28.60
C PRO A 46 -11.48 -8.04 29.43
N GLY A 47 -10.57 -7.54 30.27
CA GLY A 47 -9.71 -8.35 31.13
C GLY A 47 -8.40 -8.83 30.51
N TYR A 48 -8.15 -8.51 29.23
CA TYR A 48 -6.87 -8.80 28.57
C TYR A 48 -6.00 -7.55 28.50
N VAL A 49 -4.68 -7.77 28.46
CA VAL A 49 -3.69 -6.67 28.28
C VAL A 49 -3.96 -5.94 26.96
N GLY A 50 -3.94 -4.60 26.99
CA GLY A 50 -4.21 -3.74 25.83
C GLY A 50 -5.70 -3.43 25.60
N TYR A 51 -6.61 -3.82 26.50
CA TYR A 51 -8.04 -3.50 26.38
C TYR A 51 -8.31 -1.98 26.31
N GLU A 52 -7.59 -1.19 27.11
CA GLU A 52 -7.78 0.28 27.15
C GLU A 52 -7.25 0.99 25.90
N GLU A 53 -6.30 0.41 25.20
CA GLU A 53 -5.66 1.00 24.01
C GLU A 53 -6.55 0.94 22.76
N GLY A 54 -7.55 0.01 22.76
CA GLY A 54 -8.39 -0.24 21.59
C GLY A 54 -7.65 -0.90 20.44
N GLY A 55 -8.34 -1.12 19.32
CA GLY A 55 -7.73 -1.69 18.11
C GLY A 55 -7.02 -0.64 17.27
N GLN A 56 -5.86 -0.98 16.73
CA GLN A 56 -5.07 -0.05 15.92
C GLN A 56 -5.85 0.49 14.71
N LEU A 57 -6.60 -0.35 14.02
CA LEU A 57 -7.40 0.09 12.88
C LEU A 57 -8.69 0.77 13.31
N THR A 58 -9.46 0.13 14.19
CA THR A 58 -10.78 0.64 14.60
C THR A 58 -10.68 1.98 15.31
N GLU A 59 -9.69 2.18 16.17
CA GLU A 59 -9.51 3.44 16.89
C GLU A 59 -9.06 4.58 15.95
N GLN A 60 -8.18 4.29 14.98
CA GLN A 60 -7.74 5.29 14.00
C GLN A 60 -8.88 5.72 13.07
N VAL A 61 -9.68 4.77 12.56
CA VAL A 61 -10.83 5.08 11.71
C VAL A 61 -11.92 5.81 12.49
N ARG A 62 -12.17 5.43 13.74
CA ARG A 62 -13.13 6.14 14.61
C ARG A 62 -12.76 7.60 14.80
N ARG A 63 -11.46 7.90 14.94
CA ARG A 63 -10.96 9.28 15.07
C ARG A 63 -10.92 10.03 13.74
N ARG A 64 -10.74 9.31 12.63
CA ARG A 64 -10.60 9.87 11.28
C ARG A 64 -11.49 9.11 10.31
N PRO A 65 -12.82 9.35 10.35
CA PRO A 65 -13.77 8.57 9.51
C PRO A 65 -13.61 8.83 8.01
N TYR A 66 -13.07 9.99 7.62
CA TYR A 66 -12.72 10.31 6.25
C TYR A 66 -11.21 10.10 6.05
N SER A 67 -10.82 8.90 5.63
CA SER A 67 -9.41 8.53 5.54
C SER A 67 -9.15 7.49 4.45
N ILE A 68 -7.88 7.36 4.06
CA ILE A 68 -7.41 6.22 3.28
C ILE A 68 -6.79 5.21 4.24
N VAL A 69 -7.26 3.97 4.18
CA VAL A 69 -6.69 2.84 4.91
C VAL A 69 -5.81 2.04 3.95
N LEU A 70 -4.50 2.11 4.15
CA LEU A 70 -3.52 1.34 3.39
C LEU A 70 -3.14 0.07 4.15
N LEU A 71 -3.43 -1.08 3.57
CA LEU A 71 -3.03 -2.40 4.04
C LEU A 71 -1.87 -2.87 3.16
N ASP A 72 -0.66 -2.71 3.66
CA ASP A 72 0.56 -3.02 2.89
C ASP A 72 0.89 -4.52 3.00
N GLU A 73 1.30 -5.15 1.89
CA GLU A 73 1.66 -6.57 1.79
C GLU A 73 0.55 -7.53 2.27
N ILE A 74 -0.67 -7.37 1.72
CA ILE A 74 -1.86 -8.12 2.13
C ILE A 74 -1.69 -9.65 2.12
N GLU A 75 -0.82 -10.19 1.27
CA GLU A 75 -0.49 -11.61 1.20
C GLU A 75 0.12 -12.18 2.47
N LYS A 76 0.63 -11.33 3.37
CA LYS A 76 1.23 -11.74 4.65
C LYS A 76 0.25 -11.81 5.81
N ALA A 77 -0.95 -11.26 5.64
CA ALA A 77 -1.94 -11.23 6.70
C ALA A 77 -2.40 -12.63 7.10
N HIS A 78 -2.58 -12.85 8.42
CA HIS A 78 -3.19 -14.08 8.91
C HIS A 78 -4.63 -14.24 8.36
N PRO A 79 -5.10 -15.46 8.06
CA PRO A 79 -6.46 -15.68 7.54
C PRO A 79 -7.58 -15.07 8.39
N ASP A 80 -7.44 -15.07 9.72
CA ASP A 80 -8.42 -14.44 10.61
C ASP A 80 -8.46 -12.91 10.47
N VAL A 81 -7.32 -12.29 10.15
CA VAL A 81 -7.26 -10.86 9.80
C VAL A 81 -7.97 -10.59 8.47
N LEU A 82 -7.76 -11.44 7.46
CA LEU A 82 -8.48 -11.35 6.20
C LEU A 82 -9.99 -11.51 6.37
N ASN A 83 -10.46 -12.33 7.30
CA ASN A 83 -11.89 -12.47 7.61
C ASN A 83 -12.47 -11.16 8.20
N ILE A 84 -11.72 -10.48 9.07
CA ILE A 84 -12.11 -9.17 9.60
C ILE A 84 -12.20 -8.12 8.48
N LEU A 85 -11.20 -8.10 7.60
CA LEU A 85 -11.20 -7.18 6.46
C LEU A 85 -12.36 -7.48 5.50
N LEU A 86 -12.68 -8.75 5.26
CA LEU A 86 -13.84 -9.13 4.46
C LEU A 86 -15.14 -8.62 5.06
N GLN A 87 -15.32 -8.73 6.38
CA GLN A 87 -16.49 -8.18 7.05
C GLN A 87 -16.60 -6.67 6.87
N ILE A 88 -15.47 -5.94 6.97
CA ILE A 88 -15.44 -4.50 6.72
C ILE A 88 -15.84 -4.18 5.28
N LEU A 89 -15.33 -4.93 4.30
CA LEU A 89 -15.67 -4.72 2.88
C LEU A 89 -17.13 -5.05 2.57
N ASP A 90 -17.72 -6.00 3.29
CA ASP A 90 -19.10 -6.48 3.09
C ASP A 90 -20.12 -5.55 3.74
N GLU A 91 -19.90 -5.19 5.01
CA GLU A 91 -20.89 -4.49 5.84
C GLU A 91 -20.59 -2.97 5.94
N GLY A 92 -19.43 -2.51 5.49
CA GLY A 92 -18.97 -1.11 5.67
C GLY A 92 -18.72 -0.72 7.13
N LYS A 93 -18.76 -1.67 8.07
CA LYS A 93 -18.58 -1.44 9.52
C LYS A 93 -18.09 -2.69 10.22
N ILE A 94 -17.56 -2.51 11.42
CA ILE A 94 -17.21 -3.60 12.33
C ILE A 94 -17.46 -3.19 13.79
N THR A 95 -17.76 -4.17 14.63
CA THR A 95 -17.82 -3.97 16.08
C THR A 95 -16.45 -4.26 16.68
N ASP A 96 -15.89 -3.27 17.40
CA ASP A 96 -14.63 -3.45 18.10
C ASP A 96 -14.79 -4.29 19.39
N ALA A 97 -13.66 -4.63 20.01
CA ALA A 97 -13.67 -5.43 21.24
C ALA A 97 -14.32 -4.73 22.45
N GLN A 98 -14.57 -3.42 22.37
CA GLN A 98 -15.27 -2.65 23.39
C GLN A 98 -16.79 -2.56 23.10
N GLY A 99 -17.30 -3.23 22.08
CA GLY A 99 -18.70 -3.24 21.68
C GLY A 99 -19.12 -2.00 20.87
N ARG A 100 -18.18 -1.17 20.42
CA ARG A 100 -18.48 0.04 19.63
C ARG A 100 -18.52 -0.33 18.15
N VAL A 101 -19.52 0.18 17.45
CA VAL A 101 -19.61 0.05 15.98
C VAL A 101 -18.74 1.13 15.34
N VAL A 102 -17.81 0.73 14.50
CA VAL A 102 -16.92 1.60 13.74
C VAL A 102 -17.29 1.51 12.26
N SER A 103 -17.71 2.64 11.68
CA SER A 103 -18.08 2.74 10.25
C SER A 103 -16.84 3.00 9.39
N PHE A 104 -16.77 2.31 8.25
CA PHE A 104 -15.77 2.46 7.19
C PHE A 104 -16.39 3.03 5.90
N GLU A 105 -17.66 3.42 5.90
CA GLU A 105 -18.39 3.88 4.70
C GLU A 105 -17.74 5.08 4.02
N ASN A 106 -17.02 5.92 4.77
CA ASN A 106 -16.33 7.09 4.25
C ASN A 106 -14.81 6.88 4.12
N THR A 107 -14.34 5.64 4.16
CA THR A 107 -12.93 5.31 3.97
C THR A 107 -12.68 4.76 2.56
N ILE A 108 -11.48 5.02 2.04
CA ILE A 108 -10.97 4.35 0.86
C ILE A 108 -9.99 3.28 1.33
N ILE A 109 -10.29 2.03 1.08
CA ILE A 109 -9.42 0.91 1.46
C ILE A 109 -8.52 0.56 0.28
N VAL A 110 -7.21 0.68 0.47
CA VAL A 110 -6.19 0.34 -0.52
C VAL A 110 -5.35 -0.81 0.01
N MET A 111 -5.19 -1.84 -0.79
CA MET A 111 -4.36 -2.99 -0.47
C MET A 111 -3.20 -3.07 -1.46
N THR A 112 -1.98 -3.26 -0.97
CA THR A 112 -0.84 -3.56 -1.84
C THR A 112 -0.45 -5.03 -1.73
N SER A 113 0.06 -5.59 -2.82
CA SER A 113 0.58 -6.94 -2.85
C SER A 113 1.79 -7.05 -3.76
N ASN A 114 2.71 -7.94 -3.42
CA ASN A 114 3.81 -8.38 -4.26
C ASN A 114 3.52 -9.74 -4.94
N ALA A 115 2.30 -10.26 -4.81
CA ALA A 115 1.90 -11.50 -5.46
C ALA A 115 2.12 -11.42 -6.97
N GLY A 116 2.59 -12.50 -7.57
CA GLY A 116 2.89 -12.58 -8.99
C GLY A 116 4.19 -11.87 -9.44
N SER A 117 4.95 -11.23 -8.54
CA SER A 117 6.19 -10.53 -8.87
C SER A 117 7.34 -11.47 -9.27
N GLN A 118 7.29 -12.74 -8.88
CA GLN A 118 8.32 -13.75 -9.16
C GLN A 118 8.20 -14.38 -10.56
N ILE A 119 7.13 -14.12 -11.28
CA ILE A 119 6.93 -14.63 -12.63
C ILE A 119 7.80 -13.80 -13.58
N ARG A 120 8.99 -14.30 -13.92
CA ARG A 120 9.89 -13.69 -14.91
C ARG A 120 9.12 -13.51 -16.22
N GLU A 121 8.91 -12.29 -16.61
CA GLU A 121 8.40 -11.95 -17.94
C GLU A 121 9.46 -12.24 -18.98
N GLY A 122 9.16 -13.18 -19.89
CA GLY A 122 9.72 -13.09 -21.22
C GLY A 122 9.21 -11.77 -21.82
N SER A 123 10.12 -11.00 -22.44
CA SER A 123 9.94 -9.71 -23.12
C SER A 123 8.65 -9.64 -23.96
N LEU A 124 7.53 -9.35 -23.36
CA LEU A 124 6.25 -9.11 -24.03
C LEU A 124 6.04 -7.59 -24.02
N GLY A 125 6.19 -6.99 -25.20
CA GLY A 125 5.85 -5.60 -25.41
C GLY A 125 4.41 -5.32 -24.92
N PHE A 126 4.22 -4.19 -24.25
CA PHE A 126 2.92 -3.76 -23.74
C PHE A 126 2.00 -3.32 -24.88
N THR A 127 1.46 -4.30 -25.59
CA THR A 127 0.28 -4.15 -26.45
C THR A 127 -0.97 -4.21 -25.54
N LYS A 128 -2.13 -3.78 -26.02
CA LYS A 128 -3.40 -3.91 -25.27
C LYS A 128 -3.63 -5.33 -24.73
N SER A 129 -3.16 -6.37 -25.46
CA SER A 129 -3.17 -7.76 -25.04
C SER A 129 -2.21 -8.03 -23.87
N GLY A 130 -1.08 -7.33 -23.77
CA GLY A 130 -0.10 -7.48 -22.69
C GLY A 130 -0.60 -6.96 -21.34
N VAL A 131 -1.31 -5.83 -21.34
CA VAL A 131 -1.94 -5.27 -20.11
C VAL A 131 -3.03 -6.22 -19.58
N GLN A 132 -3.84 -6.76 -20.47
CA GLN A 132 -4.90 -7.69 -20.10
C GLN A 132 -4.35 -9.00 -19.52
N MET A 133 -3.30 -9.55 -20.14
CA MET A 133 -2.59 -10.72 -19.61
C MET A 133 -1.93 -10.46 -18.25
N ALA A 134 -1.36 -9.27 -18.04
CA ALA A 134 -0.77 -8.89 -16.77
C ALA A 134 -1.84 -8.80 -15.65
N ARG A 135 -3.02 -8.26 -15.96
CA ARG A 135 -4.16 -8.21 -15.04
C ARG A 135 -4.66 -9.61 -14.67
N GLU A 136 -4.89 -10.47 -15.64
CA GLU A 136 -5.33 -11.86 -15.42
C GLU A 136 -4.31 -12.65 -14.58
N LYS A 137 -3.02 -12.45 -14.81
CA LYS A 137 -1.96 -13.05 -13.99
C LYS A 137 -1.98 -12.53 -12.55
N ALA A 138 -2.18 -11.23 -12.36
CA ALA A 138 -2.26 -10.64 -11.04
C ALA A 138 -3.50 -11.16 -10.28
N GLU A 139 -4.65 -11.20 -10.92
CA GLU A 139 -5.89 -11.73 -10.35
C GLU A 139 -5.74 -13.20 -9.96
N LYS A 140 -5.08 -14.01 -10.79
CA LYS A 140 -4.77 -15.41 -10.47
C LYS A 140 -3.84 -15.53 -9.26
N ALA A 141 -2.80 -14.72 -9.18
CA ALA A 141 -1.88 -14.71 -8.05
C ALA A 141 -2.55 -14.22 -6.76
N LEU A 142 -3.53 -13.31 -6.84
CA LEU A 142 -4.35 -12.90 -5.70
C LEU A 142 -5.26 -14.03 -5.23
N ALA A 143 -5.82 -14.82 -6.14
CA ALA A 143 -6.69 -15.96 -5.83
C ALA A 143 -5.96 -17.11 -5.09
N ASP A 144 -4.63 -17.13 -5.07
CA ASP A 144 -3.85 -18.13 -4.31
C ASP A 144 -3.97 -17.92 -2.79
N PHE A 145 -4.30 -16.71 -2.33
CA PHE A 145 -4.41 -16.40 -0.89
C PHE A 145 -5.67 -15.63 -0.50
N LEU A 146 -6.35 -14.96 -1.44
CA LEU A 146 -7.62 -14.30 -1.22
C LEU A 146 -8.76 -15.17 -1.73
N ARG A 147 -9.77 -15.36 -0.90
CA ARG A 147 -10.98 -16.12 -1.28
C ARG A 147 -11.75 -15.38 -2.38
N PRO A 148 -12.52 -16.11 -3.22
CA PRO A 148 -13.33 -15.49 -4.28
C PRO A 148 -14.29 -14.41 -3.77
N GLU A 149 -14.90 -14.61 -2.60
CA GLU A 149 -15.78 -13.63 -1.98
C GLU A 149 -15.05 -12.33 -1.58
N PHE A 150 -13.77 -12.41 -1.20
CA PHE A 150 -12.94 -11.24 -0.93
C PHE A 150 -12.64 -10.47 -2.22
N LEU A 151 -12.23 -11.18 -3.27
CA LEU A 151 -11.94 -10.59 -4.58
C LEU A 151 -13.17 -9.93 -5.21
N ALA A 152 -14.36 -10.48 -4.97
CA ALA A 152 -15.62 -9.90 -5.45
C ALA A 152 -15.98 -8.55 -4.81
N ARG A 153 -15.31 -8.17 -3.72
CA ARG A 153 -15.50 -6.87 -3.03
C ARG A 153 -14.45 -5.83 -3.42
N VAL A 154 -13.47 -6.23 -4.23
CA VAL A 154 -12.45 -5.30 -4.75
C VAL A 154 -13.02 -4.60 -5.98
N ASP A 155 -13.13 -3.28 -5.92
CA ASP A 155 -13.67 -2.46 -7.03
C ASP A 155 -12.70 -2.38 -8.20
N GLU A 156 -11.39 -2.25 -7.93
CA GLU A 156 -10.37 -2.06 -8.98
C GLU A 156 -9.06 -2.75 -8.63
N VAL A 157 -8.45 -3.39 -9.63
CA VAL A 157 -7.12 -4.02 -9.52
C VAL A 157 -6.16 -3.28 -10.45
N ILE A 158 -5.17 -2.62 -9.86
CA ILE A 158 -4.15 -1.86 -10.59
C ILE A 158 -2.85 -2.66 -10.59
N VAL A 159 -2.33 -2.97 -11.77
CA VAL A 159 -1.09 -3.70 -11.96
C VAL A 159 0.05 -2.74 -12.29
N PHE A 160 1.05 -2.69 -11.40
CA PHE A 160 2.25 -1.91 -11.61
C PHE A 160 3.21 -2.66 -12.53
N ARG A 161 3.71 -1.99 -13.56
CA ARG A 161 4.79 -2.51 -14.40
C ARG A 161 6.15 -2.35 -13.71
N PRO A 162 7.16 -3.16 -14.08
CA PRO A 162 8.54 -2.87 -13.72
C PRO A 162 8.95 -1.49 -14.21
N LEU A 163 9.79 -0.81 -13.46
CA LEU A 163 10.31 0.50 -13.84
C LEU A 163 11.32 0.37 -14.98
N SER A 164 11.21 1.22 -15.99
CA SER A 164 12.19 1.35 -17.06
C SER A 164 13.39 2.21 -16.61
N GLN A 165 14.46 2.23 -17.36
CA GLN A 165 15.59 3.12 -17.09
C GLN A 165 15.19 4.60 -17.13
N GLU A 166 14.25 4.98 -17.99
CA GLU A 166 13.70 6.33 -18.07
C GLU A 166 12.90 6.68 -16.81
N ASP A 167 12.12 5.73 -16.28
CA ASP A 167 11.40 5.92 -15.01
C ASP A 167 12.38 6.17 -13.85
N PHE A 168 13.51 5.44 -13.81
CA PHE A 168 14.57 5.66 -12.81
C PHE A 168 15.20 7.06 -12.92
N GLN A 169 15.41 7.58 -14.13
CA GLN A 169 15.90 8.94 -14.32
C GLN A 169 14.90 9.98 -13.82
N GLY A 170 13.61 9.78 -14.10
CA GLY A 170 12.53 10.64 -13.60
C GLY A 170 12.47 10.66 -12.07
N ILE A 171 12.53 9.49 -11.45
CA ILE A 171 12.53 9.35 -9.98
C ILE A 171 13.77 10.02 -9.37
N ALA A 172 14.96 9.78 -9.92
CA ALA A 172 16.19 10.42 -9.44
C ALA A 172 16.11 11.95 -9.51
N ARG A 173 15.52 12.49 -10.58
CA ARG A 173 15.28 13.93 -10.71
C ARG A 173 14.38 14.46 -9.60
N LEU A 174 13.23 13.80 -9.36
CA LEU A 174 12.28 14.20 -8.31
C LEU A 174 12.94 14.19 -6.92
N MET A 175 13.65 13.12 -6.58
CA MET A 175 14.36 13.00 -5.30
C MET A 175 15.43 14.10 -5.12
N ILE A 176 16.13 14.47 -6.17
CA ILE A 176 17.13 15.56 -6.13
C ILE A 176 16.44 16.91 -5.96
N GLU A 177 15.31 17.16 -6.66
CA GLU A 177 14.56 18.41 -6.50
C GLU A 177 14.03 18.56 -5.06
N GLU A 178 13.57 17.47 -4.43
CA GLU A 178 13.13 17.48 -3.02
C GLU A 178 14.25 17.82 -2.03
N LEU A 179 15.51 17.51 -2.35
CA LEU A 179 16.66 17.84 -1.50
C LEU A 179 17.07 19.31 -1.58
N LYS A 180 16.81 19.99 -2.70
CA LYS A 180 17.28 21.37 -2.96
C LYS A 180 16.84 22.38 -1.91
N PRO A 181 15.57 22.42 -1.45
CA PRO A 181 15.13 23.39 -0.43
C PRO A 181 15.91 23.25 0.88
N ALA A 182 16.06 22.03 1.40
CA ALA A 182 16.79 21.78 2.64
C ALA A 182 18.29 22.12 2.54
N LEU A 183 18.90 21.89 1.39
CA LEU A 183 20.29 22.28 1.14
C LEU A 183 20.43 23.82 1.05
N LEU A 184 19.48 24.48 0.41
CA LEU A 184 19.46 25.94 0.28
C LEU A 184 19.30 26.64 1.64
N GLU A 185 18.49 26.12 2.54
CA GLU A 185 18.36 26.60 3.92
C GLU A 185 19.70 26.57 4.69
N ASN A 186 20.56 25.60 4.35
CA ASN A 186 21.92 25.51 4.89
C ASN A 186 22.98 26.29 4.06
N GLY A 187 22.54 27.15 3.15
CA GLY A 187 23.43 27.95 2.32
C GLY A 187 24.13 27.18 1.19
N ILE A 188 23.71 25.93 0.95
CA ILE A 188 24.29 25.08 -0.10
C ILE A 188 23.42 25.16 -1.35
N ARG A 189 23.97 25.64 -2.43
CA ARG A 189 23.33 25.59 -3.75
C ARG A 189 23.76 24.32 -4.46
N PHE A 190 22.78 23.43 -4.72
CA PHE A 190 23.00 22.13 -5.36
C PHE A 190 22.36 22.10 -6.75
N ASP A 191 23.15 21.69 -7.73
CA ASP A 191 22.67 21.42 -9.09
C ASP A 191 23.20 20.08 -9.59
N CYS A 192 22.37 19.35 -10.34
CA CYS A 192 22.69 18.04 -10.86
C CYS A 192 22.58 18.06 -12.39
N GLN A 193 23.70 17.82 -13.05
CA GLN A 193 23.75 17.77 -14.51
C GLN A 193 23.02 16.51 -15.05
N PRO A 194 22.45 16.56 -16.27
CA PRO A 194 21.73 15.45 -16.86
C PRO A 194 22.55 14.14 -16.92
N GLU A 195 23.84 14.25 -17.18
CA GLU A 195 24.77 13.10 -17.24
C GLU A 195 24.92 12.41 -15.88
N ALA A 196 24.90 13.17 -14.79
CA ALA A 196 24.94 12.61 -13.44
C ALA A 196 23.63 11.86 -13.09
N LEU A 197 22.49 12.42 -13.51
CA LEU A 197 21.19 11.73 -13.38
C LEU A 197 21.16 10.39 -14.12
N GLU A 198 21.73 10.35 -15.34
CA GLU A 198 21.83 9.13 -16.12
C GLU A 198 22.71 8.07 -15.45
N GLN A 199 23.84 8.48 -14.85
CA GLN A 199 24.71 7.57 -14.11
C GLN A 199 24.04 7.02 -12.85
N ILE A 200 23.32 7.86 -12.08
CA ILE A 200 22.55 7.45 -10.92
C ILE A 200 21.49 6.42 -11.33
N ALA A 201 20.73 6.69 -12.39
CA ALA A 201 19.71 5.80 -12.91
C ALA A 201 20.28 4.46 -13.37
N LYS A 202 21.40 4.44 -14.06
CA LYS A 202 22.10 3.21 -14.48
C LYS A 202 22.56 2.38 -13.28
N ALA A 203 23.14 3.02 -12.28
CA ALA A 203 23.59 2.33 -11.07
C ALA A 203 22.41 1.71 -10.31
N ALA A 204 21.29 2.43 -10.17
CA ALA A 204 20.10 1.94 -9.52
C ALA A 204 19.42 0.79 -10.29
N PHE A 205 19.38 0.88 -11.63
CA PHE A 205 18.74 -0.13 -12.48
C PHE A 205 19.49 -1.48 -12.48
N GLY A 206 20.82 -1.48 -12.29
CA GLY A 206 21.66 -2.69 -12.22
C GLY A 206 21.52 -3.48 -10.91
N HIS A 207 21.01 -2.86 -9.87
CA HIS A 207 20.71 -3.52 -8.61
C HIS A 207 19.24 -3.89 -8.57
N THR A 208 18.92 -5.18 -8.59
CA THR A 208 17.59 -5.80 -8.53
C THR A 208 16.80 -5.48 -7.23
N ARG A 209 16.99 -4.32 -6.65
CA ARG A 209 16.16 -3.75 -5.59
C ARG A 209 15.34 -2.64 -6.22
N GLY A 210 14.09 -3.03 -6.56
CA GLY A 210 13.09 -2.02 -6.79
C GLY A 210 12.80 -1.27 -5.51
#